data_6069c7218e2a4b005dfa60ea3702060e
#
_entry.id   6069c7218e2a4b005dfa60ea3702060e
#
_cell.length_a   1.000
_cell.length_b   1.000
_cell.length_c   1.000
_cell.angle_alpha   90.00
_cell.angle_beta   90.00
_cell.angle_gamma   90.00
#
_symmetry.space_group_name_H-M   'P 1'
#
loop_
_entity.id
_entity.type
_entity.pdbx_description
1 polymer ?
#
loop_
_entity_poly.entity_id
_entity_poly.type
_entity_poly.pdbx_seq_one_letter_code
_entity_poly.pdbx_strand_id
1 'polypeptide(L)'
;MIQYPKGHGKISSPQTSTVTYGSRGMFLETLLNQTNDYYRLRKIAVIHKKPTPIQVVKVDYPKRSAAVIKEAYYRHASTTDYNGVYRGCYIDFEAKETKNKTSFPFINIHEHQLQHMEECIFQGGIVFVIFYFSSLNEYYLLESQYLLSFIKENKENKKSIPLDYIKKYGEPIPLTVQSILDYIPVVDRLIDKI
;
A
#
# COMPACT_ATOMS: atom_id res chain seq x y z
N MET A 1 2.61 33.01 -44.30
CA MET A 1 1.31 33.18 -43.62
C MET A 1 0.77 31.80 -43.32
N ILE A 2 0.82 31.36 -42.08
CA ILE A 2 0.43 29.98 -41.63
C ILE A 2 -1.04 30.06 -41.21
N GLN A 3 -1.93 29.31 -41.88
CA GLN A 3 -3.35 29.21 -41.54
C GLN A 3 -3.56 28.08 -40.53
N TYR A 4 -4.16 28.41 -39.37
CA TYR A 4 -4.61 27.42 -38.36
C TYR A 4 -6.06 27.00 -38.65
N PRO A 5 -6.42 25.70 -38.55
CA PRO A 5 -7.79 25.25 -38.75
C PRO A 5 -8.67 25.68 -37.55
N LYS A 6 -9.82 26.28 -37.83
CA LYS A 6 -10.88 26.59 -36.88
C LYS A 6 -11.67 25.29 -36.60
N GLY A 7 -11.46 24.67 -35.50
CA GLY A 7 -12.28 23.56 -35.00
C GLY A 7 -13.16 24.00 -33.83
N HIS A 8 -14.48 24.08 -34.04
CA HIS A 8 -15.45 24.19 -32.96
C HIS A 8 -15.68 22.80 -32.34
N GLY A 9 -14.99 22.49 -31.27
CA GLY A 9 -15.27 21.31 -30.45
C GLY A 9 -16.47 21.55 -29.53
N LYS A 10 -17.54 20.77 -29.69
CA LYS A 10 -18.64 20.69 -28.70
C LYS A 10 -18.10 20.23 -27.38
N ILE A 11 -18.32 21.03 -26.33
CA ILE A 11 -18.05 20.65 -24.95
C ILE A 11 -19.09 19.56 -24.57
N SER A 12 -18.66 18.31 -24.47
CA SER A 12 -19.48 17.26 -23.91
C SER A 12 -19.50 17.39 -22.38
N SER A 13 -20.70 17.33 -21.80
CA SER A 13 -20.95 17.30 -20.36
C SER A 13 -20.17 16.15 -19.68
N PRO A 14 -19.70 16.31 -18.43
CA PRO A 14 -18.98 15.27 -17.75
C PRO A 14 -19.91 14.06 -17.52
N GLN A 15 -19.56 12.93 -18.11
CA GLN A 15 -20.16 11.65 -17.78
C GLN A 15 -19.85 11.34 -16.32
N THR A 16 -20.88 11.09 -15.53
CA THR A 16 -20.78 10.50 -14.19
C THR A 16 -20.04 9.18 -14.31
N SER A 17 -18.78 9.16 -13.85
CA SER A 17 -17.99 7.95 -13.79
C SER A 17 -18.62 6.99 -12.81
N THR A 18 -19.12 5.86 -13.29
CA THR A 18 -19.43 4.69 -12.48
C THR A 18 -18.16 4.32 -11.70
N VAL A 19 -18.26 4.38 -10.37
CA VAL A 19 -17.18 4.00 -9.45
C VAL A 19 -16.89 2.51 -9.65
N THR A 20 -15.87 2.22 -10.42
CA THR A 20 -15.36 0.86 -10.62
C THR A 20 -14.72 0.39 -9.31
N TYR A 21 -14.97 -0.87 -8.92
CA TYR A 21 -14.45 -1.51 -7.71
C TYR A 21 -12.91 -1.48 -7.57
N GLY A 22 -12.16 -1.06 -8.59
CA GLY A 22 -10.70 -0.94 -8.61
C GLY A 22 -10.11 0.29 -7.96
N SER A 23 -10.91 1.29 -7.55
CA SER A 23 -10.39 2.53 -6.93
C SER A 23 -10.31 2.50 -5.40
N ARG A 24 -10.63 1.37 -4.77
CA ARG A 24 -10.49 1.18 -3.32
C ARG A 24 -9.01 1.02 -2.98
N GLY A 25 -8.49 1.86 -2.11
CA GLY A 25 -7.08 1.84 -1.70
C GLY A 25 -6.16 2.76 -2.52
N MET A 26 -6.60 3.31 -3.65
CA MET A 26 -5.77 4.22 -4.46
C MET A 26 -5.36 5.50 -3.70
N PHE A 27 -6.16 5.96 -2.76
CA PHE A 27 -5.83 7.16 -2.00
C PHE A 27 -4.68 6.92 -1.02
N LEU A 28 -4.77 5.87 -0.19
CA LEU A 28 -3.70 5.49 0.73
C LEU A 28 -2.40 5.17 -0.01
N GLU A 29 -2.50 4.41 -1.10
CA GLU A 29 -1.36 4.06 -1.94
C GLU A 29 -0.69 5.30 -2.54
N THR A 30 -1.46 6.23 -3.10
CA THR A 30 -0.94 7.49 -3.65
C THR A 30 -0.23 8.30 -2.57
N LEU A 31 -0.82 8.41 -1.38
CA LEU A 31 -0.26 9.11 -0.24
C LEU A 31 1.06 8.49 0.23
N LEU A 32 1.12 7.16 0.33
CA LEU A 32 2.35 6.43 0.70
C LEU A 32 3.43 6.57 -0.36
N ASN A 33 3.09 6.53 -1.64
CA ASN A 33 4.06 6.74 -2.72
C ASN A 33 4.67 8.14 -2.65
N GLN A 34 3.86 9.18 -2.45
CA GLN A 34 4.33 10.56 -2.25
C GLN A 34 5.22 10.70 -1.00
N THR A 35 4.81 10.06 0.10
CA THR A 35 5.59 10.03 1.35
C THR A 35 6.95 9.35 1.13
N ASN A 36 6.98 8.20 0.47
CA ASN A 36 8.23 7.47 0.20
C ASN A 36 9.15 8.23 -0.78
N ASP A 37 8.59 8.94 -1.75
CA ASP A 37 9.36 9.83 -2.62
C ASP A 37 9.97 11.01 -1.82
N TYR A 38 9.21 11.59 -0.92
CA TYR A 38 9.71 12.62 -0.01
C TYR A 38 10.88 12.10 0.86
N TYR A 39 10.73 10.92 1.48
CA TYR A 39 11.81 10.31 2.28
C TYR A 39 13.06 10.07 1.45
N ARG A 40 12.92 9.55 0.24
CA ARG A 40 14.05 9.29 -0.66
C ARG A 40 14.75 10.57 -1.08
N LEU A 41 14.01 11.60 -1.49
CA LEU A 41 14.56 12.92 -1.88
C LEU A 41 15.30 13.60 -0.73
N ARG A 42 14.83 13.42 0.49
CA ARG A 42 15.45 13.97 1.71
C ARG A 42 16.52 13.08 2.32
N LYS A 43 16.79 11.92 1.70
CA LYS A 43 17.76 10.92 2.21
C LYS A 43 17.42 10.42 3.62
N ILE A 44 16.12 10.36 3.95
CA ILE A 44 15.62 9.84 5.22
C ILE A 44 15.58 8.32 5.16
N ALA A 45 14.87 7.76 4.18
CA ALA A 45 14.71 6.31 4.00
C ALA A 45 14.65 5.97 2.50
N VAL A 46 14.92 4.72 2.15
CA VAL A 46 14.76 4.17 0.79
C VAL A 46 13.69 3.10 0.84
N ILE A 47 12.47 3.47 0.49
CA ILE A 47 11.31 2.57 0.49
C ILE A 47 10.60 2.70 -0.85
N HIS A 48 10.24 1.58 -1.44
CA HIS A 48 9.58 1.50 -2.74
C HIS A 48 8.32 0.66 -2.68
N LYS A 49 7.35 1.04 -3.52
CA LYS A 49 6.26 0.13 -3.85
C LYS A 49 6.79 -1.01 -4.70
N LYS A 50 6.42 -2.24 -4.33
CA LYS A 50 6.74 -3.43 -5.13
C LYS A 50 5.91 -3.41 -6.43
N PRO A 51 6.51 -3.72 -7.58
CA PRO A 51 5.78 -3.78 -8.83
C PRO A 51 4.76 -4.93 -8.83
N THR A 52 3.60 -4.70 -9.43
CA THR A 52 2.63 -5.78 -9.66
C THR A 52 3.25 -6.84 -10.56
N PRO A 53 3.33 -8.11 -10.11
CA PRO A 53 3.93 -9.17 -10.93
C PRO A 53 3.07 -9.49 -12.13
N ILE A 54 3.67 -9.43 -13.33
CA ILE A 54 3.04 -9.84 -14.59
C ILE A 54 3.87 -10.91 -15.28
N GLN A 55 3.19 -11.84 -15.94
CA GLN A 55 3.81 -12.78 -16.87
C GLN A 55 3.52 -12.31 -18.29
N VAL A 56 4.57 -11.88 -18.98
CA VAL A 56 4.48 -11.49 -20.37
C VAL A 56 4.41 -12.74 -21.24
N VAL A 57 3.42 -12.83 -22.12
CA VAL A 57 3.23 -13.95 -23.05
C VAL A 57 3.62 -13.54 -24.47
N LYS A 58 3.23 -12.35 -24.90
CA LYS A 58 3.47 -11.88 -26.26
C LYS A 58 3.97 -10.46 -26.27
N VAL A 59 5.09 -10.24 -26.96
CA VAL A 59 5.68 -8.92 -27.17
C VAL A 59 5.81 -8.69 -28.68
N ASP A 60 5.44 -7.50 -29.13
CA ASP A 60 5.69 -7.02 -30.48
C ASP A 60 6.95 -6.15 -30.45
N TYR A 61 7.93 -6.50 -31.29
CA TYR A 61 9.23 -5.84 -31.38
C TYR A 61 9.45 -5.19 -32.76
N PRO A 62 8.70 -4.14 -33.15
CA PRO A 62 8.98 -3.47 -34.41
C PRO A 62 10.39 -2.81 -34.40
N LYS A 63 10.83 -2.32 -33.22
CA LYS A 63 12.18 -1.82 -32.91
C LYS A 63 12.45 -2.01 -31.43
N ARG A 64 13.75 -2.08 -31.02
CA ARG A 64 14.16 -2.28 -29.63
C ARG A 64 13.61 -1.21 -28.66
N SER A 65 13.47 0.04 -29.15
CA SER A 65 12.89 1.17 -28.40
C SER A 65 11.37 1.28 -28.47
N ALA A 66 10.69 0.39 -29.21
CA ALA A 66 9.24 0.41 -29.42
C ALA A 66 8.59 -0.96 -29.14
N ALA A 67 9.18 -1.71 -28.20
CA ALA A 67 8.61 -2.99 -27.75
C ALA A 67 7.26 -2.73 -27.04
N VAL A 68 6.21 -3.44 -27.48
CA VAL A 68 4.86 -3.33 -26.92
C VAL A 68 4.43 -4.70 -26.44
N ILE A 69 4.03 -4.79 -25.18
CA ILE A 69 3.42 -6.00 -24.64
C ILE A 69 2.01 -6.11 -25.21
N LYS A 70 1.77 -7.16 -26.02
CA LYS A 70 0.45 -7.45 -26.60
C LYS A 70 -0.42 -8.30 -25.68
N GLU A 71 0.20 -9.15 -24.87
CA GLU A 71 -0.48 -10.07 -23.97
C GLU A 71 0.36 -10.33 -22.73
N ALA A 72 -0.24 -10.14 -21.55
CA ALA A 72 0.34 -10.45 -20.26
C ALA A 72 -0.76 -10.87 -19.28
N TYR A 73 -0.43 -11.73 -18.35
CA TYR A 73 -1.30 -12.14 -17.25
C TYR A 73 -0.74 -11.68 -15.91
N TYR A 74 -1.63 -11.27 -15.01
CA TYR A 74 -1.26 -11.03 -13.62
C TYR A 74 -0.83 -12.34 -12.97
N ARG A 75 0.33 -12.34 -12.32
CA ARG A 75 0.71 -13.41 -11.42
C ARG A 75 0.17 -13.14 -10.02
N HIS A 76 -0.01 -14.22 -9.25
CA HIS A 76 -0.31 -14.06 -7.84
C HIS A 76 0.84 -13.30 -7.16
N ALA A 77 0.50 -12.22 -6.46
CA ALA A 77 1.45 -11.56 -5.57
C ALA A 77 1.83 -12.56 -4.46
N SER A 78 3.12 -12.61 -4.13
CA SER A 78 3.64 -13.48 -3.07
C SER A 78 4.12 -12.70 -1.86
N THR A 79 4.03 -11.37 -1.90
CA THR A 79 4.60 -10.47 -0.89
C THR A 79 3.61 -9.36 -0.53
N THR A 80 4.02 -8.50 0.39
CA THR A 80 3.37 -7.23 0.73
C THR A 80 3.59 -6.16 -0.34
N ASP A 81 2.99 -4.96 -0.17
CA ASP A 81 3.00 -3.89 -1.16
C ASP A 81 4.29 -3.08 -1.20
N TYR A 82 4.98 -2.91 -0.07
CA TYR A 82 6.13 -2.02 0.09
C TYR A 82 7.31 -2.69 0.76
N ASN A 83 8.53 -2.34 0.32
CA ASN A 83 9.74 -2.70 1.05
C ASN A 83 10.86 -1.69 0.86
N GLY A 84 11.86 -1.78 1.71
CA GLY A 84 13.02 -0.91 1.63
C GLY A 84 14.01 -1.06 2.77
N VAL A 85 14.80 0.00 2.98
CA VAL A 85 15.83 0.04 4.02
C VAL A 85 15.74 1.38 4.76
N TYR A 86 15.78 1.31 6.09
CA TYR A 86 15.88 2.45 6.97
C TYR A 86 16.80 2.13 8.16
N ARG A 87 17.77 2.99 8.45
CA ARG A 87 18.77 2.81 9.54
C ARG A 87 19.46 1.43 9.53
N GLY A 88 19.71 0.87 8.33
CA GLY A 88 20.30 -0.46 8.17
C GLY A 88 19.32 -1.63 8.35
N CYS A 89 18.08 -1.39 8.77
CA CYS A 89 17.04 -2.40 8.92
C CYS A 89 16.25 -2.58 7.64
N TYR A 90 15.90 -3.82 7.33
CA TYR A 90 14.94 -4.13 6.28
C TYR A 90 13.54 -3.78 6.75
N ILE A 91 12.84 -2.98 5.96
CA ILE A 91 11.46 -2.56 6.20
C ILE A 91 10.55 -3.25 5.19
N ASP A 92 9.46 -3.84 5.66
CA ASP A 92 8.45 -4.46 4.79
C ASP A 92 7.06 -4.17 5.33
N PHE A 93 6.12 -3.73 4.48
CA PHE A 93 4.79 -3.43 4.95
C PHE A 93 3.70 -3.54 3.89
N GLU A 94 2.50 -3.75 4.38
CA GLU A 94 1.26 -3.79 3.62
C GLU A 94 0.43 -2.53 3.89
N ALA A 95 -0.31 -2.05 2.89
CA ALA A 95 -1.23 -0.93 3.01
C ALA A 95 -2.68 -1.41 2.87
N LYS A 96 -3.51 -1.11 3.86
CA LYS A 96 -4.91 -1.55 3.90
C LYS A 96 -5.85 -0.39 4.17
N GLU A 97 -6.87 -0.23 3.33
CA GLU A 97 -7.91 0.78 3.49
C GLU A 97 -9.28 0.13 3.75
N THR A 98 -10.07 0.73 4.64
CA THR A 98 -11.46 0.33 4.88
C THR A 98 -12.36 1.54 5.14
N LYS A 99 -13.62 1.42 4.73
CA LYS A 99 -14.70 2.37 5.09
C LYS A 99 -15.40 1.98 6.40
N ASN A 100 -15.16 0.77 6.92
CA ASN A 100 -15.73 0.37 8.20
C ASN A 100 -15.17 1.27 9.31
N LYS A 101 -16.01 1.61 10.28
CA LYS A 101 -15.64 2.48 11.40
C LYS A 101 -15.12 1.73 12.61
N THR A 102 -15.36 0.41 12.69
CA THR A 102 -15.15 -0.35 13.92
C THR A 102 -14.22 -1.53 13.78
N SER A 103 -13.92 -1.95 12.54
CA SER A 103 -13.08 -3.15 12.32
C SER A 103 -12.53 -3.22 10.89
N PHE A 104 -11.48 -4.01 10.71
CA PHE A 104 -10.93 -4.36 9.40
C PHE A 104 -11.20 -5.83 9.06
N PRO A 105 -11.86 -6.17 7.91
CA PRO A 105 -12.22 -7.54 7.56
C PRO A 105 -11.01 -8.39 7.19
N PHE A 106 -10.92 -9.63 7.71
CA PHE A 106 -9.84 -10.58 7.40
C PHE A 106 -9.78 -10.99 5.94
N ILE A 107 -10.94 -11.01 5.24
CA ILE A 107 -11.00 -11.37 3.82
C ILE A 107 -10.16 -10.45 2.92
N ASN A 108 -9.81 -9.26 3.41
CA ASN A 108 -8.96 -8.31 2.70
C ASN A 108 -7.46 -8.51 3.01
N ILE A 109 -7.11 -9.53 3.80
CA ILE A 109 -5.73 -9.92 4.10
C ILE A 109 -5.52 -11.31 3.50
N HIS A 110 -4.63 -11.41 2.53
CA HIS A 110 -4.40 -12.66 1.82
C HIS A 110 -3.39 -13.55 2.56
N GLU A 111 -3.55 -14.86 2.48
CA GLU A 111 -2.69 -15.84 3.15
C GLU A 111 -1.21 -15.67 2.78
N HIS A 112 -0.90 -15.43 1.50
CA HIS A 112 0.48 -15.20 1.05
C HIS A 112 1.13 -13.96 1.69
N GLN A 113 0.33 -12.92 2.03
CA GLN A 113 0.82 -11.73 2.74
C GLN A 113 1.18 -12.08 4.18
N LEU A 114 0.33 -12.85 4.87
CA LEU A 114 0.59 -13.30 6.24
C LEU A 114 1.84 -14.17 6.31
N GLN A 115 1.98 -15.13 5.40
CA GLN A 115 3.16 -15.99 5.31
C GLN A 115 4.43 -15.16 5.06
N HIS A 116 4.40 -14.23 4.10
CA HIS A 116 5.55 -13.36 3.82
C HIS A 116 5.93 -12.50 5.03
N MET A 117 4.94 -11.94 5.75
CA MET A 117 5.19 -11.17 6.97
C MET A 117 5.89 -12.03 8.03
N GLU A 118 5.42 -13.27 8.26
CA GLU A 118 6.02 -14.21 9.21
C GLU A 118 7.47 -14.55 8.84
N GLU A 119 7.73 -14.84 7.56
CA GLU A 119 9.06 -15.12 7.04
C GLU A 119 10.02 -13.93 7.23
N CYS A 120 9.56 -12.70 6.94
CA CYS A 120 10.37 -11.49 7.11
C CYS A 120 10.65 -11.20 8.60
N ILE A 121 9.67 -11.36 9.49
CA ILE A 121 9.86 -11.23 10.94
C ILE A 121 10.90 -12.24 11.44
N PHE A 122 10.81 -13.49 10.99
CA PHE A 122 11.76 -14.55 11.38
C PHE A 122 13.21 -14.21 11.01
N GLN A 123 13.42 -13.44 9.92
CA GLN A 123 14.74 -12.95 9.48
C GLN A 123 15.15 -11.61 10.13
N GLY A 124 14.38 -11.11 11.11
CA GLY A 124 14.69 -9.85 11.81
C GLY A 124 14.28 -8.59 11.05
N GLY A 125 13.41 -8.68 10.06
CA GLY A 125 12.83 -7.52 9.37
C GLY A 125 11.83 -6.76 10.25
N ILE A 126 11.75 -5.45 10.06
CA ILE A 126 10.71 -4.60 10.63
C ILE A 126 9.48 -4.69 9.74
N VAL A 127 8.46 -5.41 10.21
CA VAL A 127 7.29 -5.75 9.40
C VAL A 127 6.01 -5.23 10.05
N PHE A 128 5.20 -4.50 9.30
CA PHE A 128 3.98 -3.87 9.80
C PHE A 128 2.90 -3.72 8.74
N VAL A 129 1.71 -3.35 9.17
CA VAL A 129 0.60 -2.97 8.30
C VAL A 129 0.19 -1.54 8.61
N ILE A 130 0.01 -0.72 7.57
CA ILE A 130 -0.60 0.60 7.69
C ILE A 130 -2.07 0.48 7.34
N PHE A 131 -2.92 0.72 8.33
CA PHE A 131 -4.37 0.75 8.18
C PHE A 131 -4.88 2.18 8.02
N TYR A 132 -5.73 2.39 7.03
CA TYR A 132 -6.49 3.62 6.86
C TYR A 132 -7.98 3.37 7.03
N PHE A 133 -8.58 3.97 8.05
CA PHE A 133 -10.02 3.99 8.28
C PHE A 133 -10.60 5.26 7.65
N SER A 134 -10.96 5.17 6.35
CA SER A 134 -11.28 6.33 5.53
C SER A 134 -12.53 7.10 6.01
N SER A 135 -13.51 6.43 6.64
CA SER A 135 -14.66 7.08 7.23
C SER A 135 -14.35 7.86 8.52
N LEU A 136 -13.23 7.60 9.17
CA LEU A 136 -12.75 8.28 10.38
C LEU A 136 -11.60 9.24 10.07
N ASN A 137 -10.99 9.11 8.88
CA ASN A 137 -9.76 9.77 8.49
C ASN A 137 -8.61 9.50 9.48
N GLU A 138 -8.50 8.25 9.93
CA GLU A 138 -7.51 7.81 10.91
C GLU A 138 -6.55 6.79 10.28
N TYR A 139 -5.24 6.94 10.57
CA TYR A 139 -4.18 6.06 10.10
C TYR A 139 -3.49 5.42 11.30
N TYR A 140 -3.21 4.10 11.19
CA TYR A 140 -2.55 3.33 12.24
C TYR A 140 -1.47 2.44 11.63
N LEU A 141 -0.31 2.39 12.27
CA LEU A 141 0.70 1.39 12.04
C LEU A 141 0.56 0.29 13.09
N LEU A 142 0.37 -0.94 12.67
CA LEU A 142 0.32 -2.12 13.53
C LEU A 142 1.46 -3.06 13.14
N GLU A 143 2.35 -3.40 14.09
CA GLU A 143 3.37 -4.41 13.87
C GLU A 143 2.71 -5.74 13.46
N SER A 144 3.28 -6.39 12.42
CA SER A 144 2.67 -7.61 11.87
C SER A 144 2.62 -8.77 12.86
N GLN A 145 3.50 -8.81 13.87
CA GLN A 145 3.43 -9.81 14.93
C GLN A 145 2.10 -9.78 15.70
N TYR A 146 1.54 -8.59 15.98
CA TYR A 146 0.24 -8.47 16.65
C TYR A 146 -0.91 -8.85 15.72
N LEU A 147 -0.81 -8.53 14.44
CA LEU A 147 -1.80 -8.96 13.44
C LEU A 147 -1.82 -10.48 13.31
N LEU A 148 -0.65 -11.12 13.15
CA LEU A 148 -0.50 -12.56 13.01
C LEU A 148 -1.04 -13.30 14.25
N SER A 149 -0.66 -12.85 15.46
CA SER A 149 -1.16 -13.42 16.71
C SER A 149 -2.68 -13.31 16.82
N PHE A 150 -3.24 -12.12 16.51
CA PHE A 150 -4.69 -11.92 16.57
C PHE A 150 -5.44 -12.84 15.60
N ILE A 151 -4.96 -12.97 14.35
CA ILE A 151 -5.59 -13.84 13.36
C ILE A 151 -5.50 -15.30 13.81
N LYS A 152 -4.33 -15.76 14.26
CA LYS A 152 -4.11 -17.13 14.73
C LYS A 152 -5.06 -17.52 15.87
N GLU A 153 -5.26 -16.62 16.83
CA GLU A 153 -6.11 -16.85 18.00
C GLU A 153 -7.62 -16.75 17.69
N ASN A 154 -8.00 -15.99 16.65
CA ASN A 154 -9.41 -15.63 16.43
C ASN A 154 -9.97 -16.09 15.08
N LYS A 155 -9.20 -16.76 14.20
CA LYS A 155 -9.60 -17.11 12.81
C LYS A 155 -10.92 -17.89 12.76
N GLU A 156 -11.19 -18.74 13.74
CA GLU A 156 -12.43 -19.54 13.77
C GLU A 156 -13.64 -18.75 14.31
N ASN A 157 -13.41 -17.78 15.19
CA ASN A 157 -14.46 -17.10 15.93
C ASN A 157 -14.75 -15.68 15.41
N LYS A 158 -13.84 -15.05 14.70
CA LYS A 158 -13.97 -13.68 14.21
C LYS A 158 -13.67 -13.61 12.71
N LYS A 159 -14.31 -12.63 12.05
CA LYS A 159 -14.11 -12.34 10.62
C LYS A 159 -13.38 -11.01 10.37
N SER A 160 -13.04 -10.31 11.44
CA SER A 160 -12.40 -9.00 11.35
C SER A 160 -11.57 -8.70 12.60
N ILE A 161 -10.56 -7.82 12.46
CA ILE A 161 -9.81 -7.26 13.56
C ILE A 161 -10.51 -5.98 14.04
N PRO A 162 -10.87 -5.84 15.33
CA PRO A 162 -11.51 -4.64 15.86
C PRO A 162 -10.57 -3.44 15.80
N LEU A 163 -11.12 -2.24 15.53
CA LEU A 163 -10.35 -0.98 15.59
C LEU A 163 -9.73 -0.76 16.98
N ASP A 164 -10.45 -1.11 18.06
CA ASP A 164 -9.93 -0.99 19.42
C ASP A 164 -8.67 -1.84 19.65
N TYR A 165 -8.59 -3.03 19.02
CA TYR A 165 -7.38 -3.83 19.04
C TYR A 165 -6.23 -3.13 18.31
N ILE A 166 -6.52 -2.58 17.12
CA ILE A 166 -5.53 -1.84 16.33
C ILE A 166 -5.06 -0.59 17.11
N LYS A 167 -5.96 0.12 17.79
CA LYS A 167 -5.63 1.28 18.65
C LYS A 167 -4.80 0.89 19.89
N LYS A 168 -5.05 -0.30 20.43
CA LYS A 168 -4.35 -0.77 21.63
C LYS A 168 -2.90 -1.20 21.35
N TYR A 169 -2.65 -1.87 20.23
CA TYR A 169 -1.36 -2.48 19.91
C TYR A 169 -0.61 -1.77 18.79
N GLY A 170 -1.28 -0.91 18.03
CA GLY A 170 -0.72 -0.08 16.99
C GLY A 170 -0.55 1.36 17.44
N GLU A 171 0.09 2.15 16.60
CA GLU A 171 0.32 3.57 16.84
C GLU A 171 -0.35 4.43 15.76
N PRO A 172 -0.96 5.56 16.13
CA PRO A 172 -1.52 6.48 15.15
C PRO A 172 -0.41 7.15 14.36
N ILE A 173 -0.63 7.30 13.04
CA ILE A 173 0.27 8.04 12.17
C ILE A 173 -0.38 9.37 11.85
N PRO A 174 0.25 10.51 12.19
CA PRO A 174 -0.29 11.82 11.86
C PRO A 174 -0.09 12.11 10.36
N LEU A 175 -1.14 12.69 9.76
CA LEU A 175 -0.99 13.34 8.46
C LEU A 175 -0.44 14.75 8.70
N THR A 176 0.71 15.05 8.09
CA THR A 176 1.34 16.37 8.25
C THR A 176 0.63 17.43 7.40
N VAL A 177 0.88 18.71 7.71
CA VAL A 177 0.37 19.85 6.91
C VAL A 177 0.81 19.79 5.43
N GLN A 178 1.95 19.14 5.16
CA GLN A 178 2.48 18.93 3.81
C GLN A 178 1.85 17.70 3.10
N SER A 179 0.78 17.13 3.66
CA SER A 179 0.13 15.92 3.15
C SER A 179 1.08 14.71 3.07
N ILE A 180 1.97 14.57 4.06
CA ILE A 180 2.87 13.43 4.22
C ILE A 180 2.35 12.57 5.36
N LEU A 181 2.19 11.27 5.11
CA LEU A 181 1.88 10.28 6.14
C LEU A 181 3.18 9.85 6.81
N ASP A 182 3.62 10.63 7.82
CA ASP A 182 4.94 10.46 8.42
C ASP A 182 4.97 9.28 9.40
N TYR A 183 5.24 8.09 8.87
CA TYR A 183 5.30 6.86 9.65
C TYR A 183 6.72 6.53 10.18
N ILE A 184 7.76 7.21 9.72
CA ILE A 184 9.14 6.97 10.17
C ILE A 184 9.32 7.15 11.68
N PRO A 185 8.73 8.14 12.37
CA PRO A 185 8.85 8.25 13.83
C PRO A 185 8.26 7.04 14.59
N VAL A 186 7.26 6.36 14.00
CA VAL A 186 6.74 5.11 14.55
C VAL A 186 7.74 3.98 14.32
N VAL A 187 8.30 3.88 13.11
CA VAL A 187 9.31 2.87 12.76
C VAL A 187 10.57 3.02 13.62
N ASP A 188 10.99 4.25 13.96
CA ASP A 188 12.10 4.47 14.89
C ASP A 188 11.86 3.78 16.22
N ARG A 189 10.64 3.94 16.80
CA ARG A 189 10.29 3.28 18.05
C ARG A 189 10.27 1.75 17.95
N LEU A 190 10.00 1.19 16.76
CA LEU A 190 10.08 -0.26 16.55
C LEU A 190 11.53 -0.73 16.51
N ILE A 191 12.40 0.01 15.83
CA ILE A 191 13.84 -0.30 15.74
C ILE A 191 14.50 -0.19 17.11
N ASP A 192 14.17 0.83 17.90
CA ASP A 192 14.78 1.08 19.20
C ASP A 192 14.36 0.05 20.28
N LYS A 193 13.39 -0.84 19.98
CA LYS A 193 12.99 -1.97 20.86
C LYS A 193 13.81 -3.24 20.63
N ILE A 194 14.61 -3.31 19.55
CA ILE A 194 15.43 -4.47 19.16
C ILE A 194 16.83 -4.32 19.76
#